data_1c8b4ffd4b5ebbb6b78d6773ba2ecaac
#
_entry.id   1c8b4ffd4b5ebbb6b78d6773ba2ecaac
#
_cell.length_a   1.000
_cell.length_b   1.000
_cell.length_c   1.000
_cell.angle_alpha   90.00
_cell.angle_beta   90.00
_cell.angle_gamma   90.00
#
_symmetry.space_group_name_H-M   'P 1'
#
loop_
_entity.id
_entity.type
_entity.pdbx_description
1 polymer ?
#
loop_
_entity_poly.entity_id
_entity_poly.type
_entity_poly.pdbx_seq_one_letter_code
_entity_poly.pdbx_strand_id
1 'polypeptide(L)'
;MTQYIYGDIRIHFFSEEIIRIEQSKDGRFCDENTFFVPNKSNYLHTKVGFTVDETGITFGKYRIRFPKNRRTLLGLSIEKEGKTVYRYKKLANTGELPPPAKTPCVFALSDSPRIVVPDNGYSYCGNINSSGYVIDECVRDVYLFLCEKDAKKLRKLFVGLTGQNELVRLSVLGGWNSRYYAYTEETAGQLIEKYERHDIPLDVMVIDTDWRKCKNGWGYDVNRKLFPDMERFLDYAHSHGVEIMFNDHPEPVDGASVFEPREVKYREENLQKLLNIGLDAWWYDRNWTTCLISPTKGVSCETFGLYLYYDITKNYFSKRDGENFTRPVIMGNVNDVFNGQYRSIKDSASHRYSVQWTGDNLCDLDSLTREIENLIKCSDNCIPYVNSDCGGHRGDPGKELFVRWMQFGTLSPVFRPHCDDQVKCGREPWAYDRETEDIVKEYIALRYRLLPIIYKNAFNNYVCGEPIFKSLGYEYSTDKKAWSRTDEYMLGNDILIAPIAGNKRE
;
A
#
# COMPACT_ATOMS: atom_id res chain seq x y z
N MET A 1 -7.61 14.20 -32.97
CA MET A 1 -7.21 15.29 -32.05
C MET A 1 -6.95 14.64 -30.68
N THR A 2 -6.13 15.27 -29.84
CA THR A 2 -5.85 14.76 -28.48
C THR A 2 -6.70 15.45 -27.42
N GLN A 3 -7.11 16.68 -27.66
CA GLN A 3 -7.81 17.53 -26.69
C GLN A 3 -8.76 18.52 -27.32
N TYR A 4 -9.70 19.05 -26.54
CA TYR A 4 -10.62 20.12 -26.86
C TYR A 4 -10.74 21.13 -25.72
N ILE A 5 -10.77 22.42 -26.02
CA ILE A 5 -10.90 23.50 -25.05
C ILE A 5 -12.27 24.16 -25.18
N TYR A 6 -12.99 24.28 -24.08
CA TYR A 6 -14.29 24.88 -23.93
C TYR A 6 -14.29 25.96 -22.85
N GLY A 7 -13.94 27.17 -23.17
CA GLY A 7 -13.73 28.25 -22.20
C GLY A 7 -12.55 27.93 -21.28
N ASP A 8 -12.81 27.91 -19.98
CA ASP A 8 -11.80 27.58 -18.95
C ASP A 8 -11.61 26.06 -18.77
N ILE A 9 -12.25 25.24 -19.61
CA ILE A 9 -12.25 23.78 -19.48
C ILE A 9 -11.43 23.16 -20.60
N ARG A 10 -10.50 22.28 -20.27
CA ARG A 10 -9.81 21.39 -21.22
C ARG A 10 -10.30 19.95 -21.02
N ILE A 11 -10.65 19.28 -22.09
CA ILE A 11 -10.95 17.87 -22.15
C ILE A 11 -9.85 17.22 -22.97
N HIS A 12 -9.10 16.31 -22.36
CA HIS A 12 -7.97 15.65 -22.96
C HIS A 12 -8.19 14.14 -22.94
N PHE A 13 -8.13 13.50 -24.10
CA PHE A 13 -8.31 12.07 -24.23
C PHE A 13 -6.96 11.37 -24.12
N PHE A 14 -6.75 10.68 -23.02
CA PHE A 14 -5.53 9.88 -22.77
C PHE A 14 -5.61 8.51 -23.47
N SER A 15 -6.81 7.97 -23.59
CA SER A 15 -7.16 6.82 -24.42
C SER A 15 -8.67 6.84 -24.66
N GLU A 16 -9.22 5.81 -25.30
CA GLU A 16 -10.67 5.63 -25.40
C GLU A 16 -11.33 5.41 -24.04
N GLU A 17 -10.56 4.96 -23.05
CA GLU A 17 -11.03 4.64 -21.71
C GLU A 17 -10.60 5.65 -20.64
N ILE A 18 -9.62 6.52 -20.89
CA ILE A 18 -9.16 7.50 -19.90
C ILE A 18 -9.37 8.91 -20.44
N ILE A 19 -10.20 9.66 -19.73
CA ILE A 19 -10.47 11.06 -20.05
C ILE A 19 -10.01 11.92 -18.90
N ARG A 20 -9.19 12.90 -19.22
CA ARG A 20 -8.81 13.98 -18.33
C ARG A 20 -9.69 15.19 -18.55
N ILE A 21 -10.21 15.77 -17.49
CA ILE A 21 -11.04 16.97 -17.53
C ILE A 21 -10.47 17.98 -16.53
N GLU A 22 -10.06 19.11 -17.05
CA GLU A 22 -9.44 20.18 -16.28
C GLU A 22 -10.27 21.46 -16.34
N GLN A 23 -10.17 22.24 -15.30
CA GLN A 23 -10.62 23.63 -15.28
C GLN A 23 -9.50 24.52 -14.77
N SER A 24 -9.15 25.55 -15.53
CA SER A 24 -8.17 26.54 -15.14
C SER A 24 -8.74 27.94 -15.41
N LYS A 25 -8.81 28.79 -14.39
CA LYS A 25 -9.38 30.13 -14.51
C LYS A 25 -8.50 31.08 -15.31
N ASP A 26 -7.22 30.84 -15.39
CA ASP A 26 -6.26 31.66 -16.11
C ASP A 26 -5.79 31.02 -17.45
N GLY A 27 -6.42 29.90 -17.82
CA GLY A 27 -6.14 29.19 -19.07
C GLY A 27 -4.81 28.43 -19.10
N ARG A 28 -4.08 28.37 -17.97
CA ARG A 28 -2.86 27.60 -17.86
C ARG A 28 -3.21 26.17 -17.44
N PHE A 29 -2.84 25.23 -18.29
CA PHE A 29 -3.01 23.79 -18.06
C PHE A 29 -1.64 23.14 -17.88
N CYS A 30 -1.49 22.29 -16.85
CA CYS A 30 -0.23 21.64 -16.52
C CYS A 30 -0.19 20.21 -17.05
N ASP A 31 0.77 19.93 -17.93
CA ASP A 31 0.98 18.59 -18.49
C ASP A 31 2.12 17.82 -17.81
N GLU A 32 2.74 18.41 -16.81
CA GLU A 32 3.77 17.77 -16.00
C GLU A 32 3.18 16.64 -15.13
N ASN A 33 4.03 15.65 -14.84
CA ASN A 33 3.69 14.59 -13.89
C ASN A 33 3.44 15.19 -12.50
N THR A 34 2.48 14.61 -11.78
CA THR A 34 2.11 15.03 -10.44
C THR A 34 2.23 13.87 -9.45
N PHE A 35 2.11 14.16 -8.17
CA PHE A 35 2.14 13.12 -7.12
C PHE A 35 1.09 12.03 -7.34
N PHE A 36 -0.14 12.41 -7.69
CA PHE A 36 -1.21 11.43 -7.93
C PHE A 36 -1.15 10.79 -9.32
N VAL A 37 -0.58 11.48 -10.29
CA VAL A 37 -0.53 11.06 -11.69
C VAL A 37 0.90 11.16 -12.24
N PRO A 38 1.81 10.30 -11.74
CA PRO A 38 3.23 10.35 -12.08
C PRO A 38 3.53 9.94 -13.53
N ASN A 39 2.59 9.32 -14.21
CA ASN A 39 2.76 8.83 -15.59
C ASN A 39 1.95 9.64 -16.62
N LYS A 40 1.53 10.86 -16.28
CA LYS A 40 0.73 11.75 -17.14
C LYS A 40 1.37 11.94 -18.51
N SER A 41 2.67 12.18 -18.55
CA SER A 41 3.43 12.42 -19.78
C SER A 41 3.32 11.30 -20.82
N ASN A 42 3.11 10.05 -20.40
CA ASN A 42 2.99 8.90 -21.29
C ASN A 42 1.73 8.92 -22.17
N TYR A 43 0.75 9.75 -21.82
CA TYR A 43 -0.57 9.77 -22.45
C TYR A 43 -0.83 11.05 -23.29
N LEU A 44 0.02 12.07 -23.20
CA LEU A 44 -0.23 13.40 -23.78
C LEU A 44 -0.39 13.40 -25.29
N HIS A 45 0.20 12.43 -25.98
CA HIS A 45 0.21 12.37 -27.46
C HIS A 45 -0.75 11.33 -28.03
N THR A 46 -1.57 10.69 -27.19
CA THR A 46 -2.56 9.70 -27.63
C THR A 46 -3.62 10.35 -28.50
N LYS A 47 -3.92 9.77 -29.66
CA LYS A 47 -4.94 10.27 -30.59
C LYS A 47 -6.22 9.45 -30.43
N VAL A 48 -7.31 10.13 -30.09
CA VAL A 48 -8.66 9.56 -30.03
C VAL A 48 -9.55 10.29 -31.01
N GLY A 49 -10.37 9.57 -31.77
CA GLY A 49 -11.36 10.15 -32.69
C GLY A 49 -12.55 10.68 -31.89
N PHE A 50 -12.91 11.95 -32.10
CA PHE A 50 -14.12 12.56 -31.55
C PHE A 50 -14.73 13.60 -32.47
N THR A 51 -16.02 13.86 -32.26
CA THR A 51 -16.76 14.95 -32.91
C THR A 51 -17.29 15.92 -31.87
N VAL A 52 -17.42 17.19 -32.27
CA VAL A 52 -17.87 18.25 -31.35
C VAL A 52 -19.08 18.94 -31.97
N ASP A 53 -20.09 19.24 -31.15
CA ASP A 53 -21.18 20.13 -31.45
C ASP A 53 -21.39 21.16 -30.32
N GLU A 54 -22.41 22.03 -30.46
CA GLU A 54 -22.66 23.11 -29.51
C GLU A 54 -22.91 22.62 -28.04
N THR A 55 -23.30 21.36 -27.87
CA THR A 55 -23.73 20.80 -26.59
C THR A 55 -22.73 19.81 -25.96
N GLY A 56 -21.72 19.39 -26.74
CA GLY A 56 -20.76 18.41 -26.19
C GLY A 56 -19.84 17.77 -27.21
N ILE A 57 -19.16 16.72 -26.73
CA ILE A 57 -18.22 15.91 -27.49
C ILE A 57 -18.72 14.47 -27.54
N THR A 58 -18.74 13.88 -28.72
CA THR A 58 -19.05 12.45 -28.90
C THR A 58 -17.77 11.70 -29.29
N PHE A 59 -17.47 10.61 -28.59
CA PHE A 59 -16.33 9.73 -28.83
C PHE A 59 -16.73 8.27 -28.53
N GLY A 60 -16.47 7.36 -29.45
CA GLY A 60 -16.95 6.00 -29.34
C GLY A 60 -18.45 5.94 -29.01
N LYS A 61 -18.81 5.26 -27.92
CA LYS A 61 -20.20 5.13 -27.42
C LYS A 61 -20.55 6.16 -26.32
N TYR A 62 -19.68 7.10 -26.04
CA TYR A 62 -19.84 8.08 -24.98
C TYR A 62 -20.07 9.48 -25.54
N ARG A 63 -20.77 10.29 -24.74
CA ARG A 63 -20.96 11.70 -24.97
C ARG A 63 -20.69 12.54 -23.73
N ILE A 64 -19.75 13.47 -23.82
CA ILE A 64 -19.51 14.47 -22.80
C ILE A 64 -20.47 15.64 -23.05
N ARG A 65 -21.34 15.96 -22.10
CA ARG A 65 -22.20 17.13 -22.11
C ARG A 65 -21.47 18.31 -21.50
N PHE A 66 -21.40 19.41 -22.20
CA PHE A 66 -20.81 20.64 -21.69
C PHE A 66 -21.68 21.27 -20.59
N PRO A 67 -21.08 21.89 -19.57
CA PRO A 67 -21.82 22.71 -18.63
C PRO A 67 -22.31 23.98 -19.35
N LYS A 68 -23.47 24.54 -18.89
CA LYS A 68 -23.97 25.80 -19.43
C LYS A 68 -23.00 26.97 -19.27
N ASN A 69 -22.27 26.97 -18.14
CA ASN A 69 -21.24 27.98 -17.88
C ASN A 69 -19.85 27.41 -18.21
N ARG A 70 -19.18 28.04 -19.19
CA ARG A 70 -17.85 27.63 -19.69
C ARG A 70 -16.71 27.84 -18.68
N ARG A 71 -17.00 28.45 -17.52
CA ARG A 71 -16.01 28.75 -16.45
C ARG A 71 -16.09 27.79 -15.28
N THR A 72 -16.84 26.70 -15.39
CA THR A 72 -16.99 25.74 -14.29
C THR A 72 -17.27 24.33 -14.80
N LEU A 73 -16.76 23.33 -14.13
CA LEU A 73 -17.09 21.93 -14.38
C LEU A 73 -18.49 21.53 -13.86
N LEU A 74 -19.13 22.36 -13.02
CA LEU A 74 -20.46 22.07 -12.50
C LEU A 74 -21.48 22.00 -13.62
N GLY A 75 -22.13 20.83 -13.75
CA GLY A 75 -23.08 20.53 -14.81
C GLY A 75 -22.49 19.69 -15.96
N LEU A 76 -21.15 19.49 -16.00
CA LEU A 76 -20.55 18.54 -16.91
C LEU A 76 -21.00 17.11 -16.59
N SER A 77 -21.36 16.35 -17.60
CA SER A 77 -21.73 14.94 -17.45
C SER A 77 -21.23 14.11 -18.62
N ILE A 78 -21.11 12.80 -18.39
CA ILE A 78 -20.83 11.83 -19.44
C ILE A 78 -22.02 10.89 -19.55
N GLU A 79 -22.46 10.69 -20.76
CA GLU A 79 -23.55 9.78 -21.13
C GLU A 79 -22.99 8.60 -21.92
N LYS A 80 -23.59 7.44 -21.71
CA LYS A 80 -23.44 6.26 -22.57
C LYS A 80 -24.82 5.87 -23.09
N GLU A 81 -24.99 5.85 -24.40
CA GLU A 81 -26.28 5.48 -25.03
C GLU A 81 -27.47 6.24 -24.43
N GLY A 82 -27.30 7.53 -24.19
CA GLY A 82 -28.32 8.42 -23.63
C GLY A 82 -28.52 8.34 -22.11
N LYS A 83 -27.82 7.46 -21.41
CA LYS A 83 -27.87 7.37 -19.93
C LYS A 83 -26.67 8.06 -19.32
N THR A 84 -26.89 8.91 -18.31
CA THR A 84 -25.81 9.56 -17.57
C THR A 84 -25.05 8.52 -16.75
N VAL A 85 -23.76 8.33 -17.06
CA VAL A 85 -22.85 7.42 -16.35
C VAL A 85 -21.93 8.16 -15.38
N TYR A 86 -21.70 9.45 -15.60
CA TYR A 86 -20.93 10.30 -14.71
C TYR A 86 -21.51 11.72 -14.70
N ARG A 87 -21.46 12.37 -13.54
CA ARG A 87 -21.71 13.80 -13.39
C ARG A 87 -20.65 14.40 -12.48
N TYR A 88 -20.02 15.49 -12.92
CA TYR A 88 -18.98 16.13 -12.13
C TYR A 88 -19.48 16.51 -10.75
N LYS A 89 -18.73 16.15 -9.76
CA LYS A 89 -18.85 16.58 -8.35
C LYS A 89 -17.54 17.21 -7.94
N LYS A 90 -17.60 18.24 -7.10
CA LYS A 90 -16.41 18.84 -6.51
C LYS A 90 -15.82 17.83 -5.50
N LEU A 91 -14.66 17.29 -5.81
CA LEU A 91 -13.97 16.30 -4.99
C LEU A 91 -12.72 16.90 -4.38
N ALA A 92 -12.36 16.44 -3.18
CA ALA A 92 -11.01 16.59 -2.64
C ALA A 92 -10.08 15.55 -3.30
N ASN A 93 -8.76 15.68 -3.16
CA ASN A 93 -7.78 14.74 -3.70
C ASN A 93 -7.71 13.40 -2.92
N THR A 94 -8.79 13.02 -2.26
CA THR A 94 -8.87 11.79 -1.47
C THR A 94 -9.11 10.52 -2.29
N GLY A 95 -9.23 10.65 -3.62
CA GLY A 95 -9.62 9.54 -4.48
C GLY A 95 -11.05 9.09 -4.23
N GLU A 96 -11.96 9.25 -5.19
CA GLU A 96 -13.18 8.47 -5.18
C GLU A 96 -12.90 7.09 -5.78
N LEU A 97 -12.19 6.30 -5.02
CA LEU A 97 -12.40 4.88 -5.18
C LEU A 97 -13.78 4.63 -4.57
N PRO A 98 -14.68 3.94 -5.27
CA PRO A 98 -16.02 3.73 -4.77
C PRO A 98 -15.94 3.17 -3.34
N PRO A 99 -16.80 3.62 -2.42
CA PRO A 99 -16.82 3.06 -1.09
C PRO A 99 -16.92 1.53 -1.23
N PRO A 100 -16.33 0.76 -0.30
CA PRO A 100 -16.48 -0.68 -0.30
C PRO A 100 -17.98 -0.95 -0.26
N ALA A 101 -18.54 -1.16 -1.44
CA ALA A 101 -19.87 -1.73 -1.56
C ALA A 101 -19.82 -3.08 -0.86
N LYS A 102 -20.96 -3.68 -0.60
CA LYS A 102 -21.07 -5.06 -0.07
C LYS A 102 -20.32 -6.12 -0.91
N THR A 103 -19.59 -5.71 -1.95
CA THR A 103 -18.70 -6.49 -2.79
C THR A 103 -17.26 -6.21 -2.40
N PRO A 104 -16.41 -7.24 -2.27
CA PRO A 104 -15.03 -7.09 -1.78
C PRO A 104 -14.08 -6.34 -2.72
N CYS A 105 -14.49 -6.02 -3.94
CA CYS A 105 -13.64 -5.45 -4.98
C CYS A 105 -14.07 -4.04 -5.39
N VAL A 106 -13.17 -3.07 -5.25
CA VAL A 106 -13.38 -1.69 -5.72
C VAL A 106 -13.54 -1.62 -7.23
N PHE A 107 -12.90 -2.54 -7.94
CA PHE A 107 -12.94 -2.63 -9.40
C PHE A 107 -14.04 -3.56 -9.92
N ALA A 108 -14.83 -4.18 -9.01
CA ALA A 108 -15.86 -5.12 -9.37
C ALA A 108 -17.10 -4.46 -9.92
N LEU A 109 -17.55 -4.97 -11.04
CA LEU A 109 -18.92 -4.98 -11.53
C LEU A 109 -19.72 -3.69 -11.33
N SER A 110 -19.19 -2.59 -11.79
CA SER A 110 -19.98 -1.40 -12.02
C SER A 110 -20.55 -1.47 -13.44
N ASP A 111 -21.84 -1.33 -13.62
CA ASP A 111 -22.44 -1.08 -14.93
C ASP A 111 -22.07 0.29 -15.50
N SER A 112 -21.31 1.04 -14.73
CA SER A 112 -20.83 2.37 -15.03
C SER A 112 -19.33 2.45 -14.78
N PRO A 113 -18.56 3.13 -15.63
CA PRO A 113 -17.14 3.38 -15.46
C PRO A 113 -16.94 4.22 -14.19
N ARG A 114 -16.13 3.76 -13.25
CA ARG A 114 -16.07 4.49 -11.97
C ARG A 114 -14.76 4.42 -11.22
N ILE A 115 -13.68 4.71 -11.87
CA ILE A 115 -12.62 5.32 -11.09
C ILE A 115 -12.56 6.78 -11.50
N VAL A 116 -12.60 7.65 -10.50
CA VAL A 116 -12.31 9.08 -10.63
C VAL A 116 -11.06 9.34 -9.82
N VAL A 117 -9.99 9.75 -10.48
CA VAL A 117 -8.77 10.18 -9.82
C VAL A 117 -8.74 11.71 -9.85
N PRO A 118 -8.98 12.40 -8.72
CA PRO A 118 -8.83 13.84 -8.64
C PRO A 118 -7.35 14.22 -8.46
N ASP A 119 -6.91 15.18 -9.23
CA ASP A 119 -5.58 15.80 -9.16
C ASP A 119 -5.72 17.32 -9.06
N ASN A 120 -6.69 17.75 -8.23
CA ASN A 120 -7.03 19.15 -8.09
C ASN A 120 -5.87 19.96 -7.51
N GLY A 121 -5.66 21.14 -8.08
CA GLY A 121 -4.57 22.01 -7.70
C GLY A 121 -3.21 21.50 -8.20
N TYR A 122 -3.21 20.51 -9.10
CA TYR A 122 -1.98 19.84 -9.53
C TYR A 122 -1.11 19.48 -8.34
N SER A 123 -1.74 18.80 -7.36
CA SER A 123 -1.11 18.51 -6.09
C SER A 123 0.26 17.91 -6.34
N TYR A 124 1.24 18.82 -6.28
CA TYR A 124 2.58 18.44 -6.28
C TYR A 124 3.22 18.13 -7.66
N CYS A 125 3.81 19.14 -8.24
CA CYS A 125 4.79 18.98 -9.33
C CYS A 125 6.19 18.94 -8.74
N GLY A 126 6.87 17.79 -8.77
CA GLY A 126 8.27 17.64 -8.34
C GLY A 126 8.47 16.84 -7.05
N ASN A 127 9.70 16.73 -6.59
CA ASN A 127 10.04 15.98 -5.39
C ASN A 127 9.67 16.76 -4.12
N ILE A 128 9.12 16.10 -3.10
CA ILE A 128 9.01 16.67 -1.76
C ILE A 128 10.42 16.81 -1.24
N ASN A 129 11.01 17.95 -1.53
CA ASN A 129 12.29 18.30 -1.02
C ASN A 129 12.15 19.54 -0.12
N SER A 130 13.23 19.98 0.44
CA SER A 130 13.30 21.18 1.27
C SER A 130 12.81 22.48 0.60
N SER A 131 12.50 22.47 -0.71
CA SER A 131 12.05 23.63 -1.47
C SER A 131 10.52 23.78 -1.59
N GLY A 132 9.74 22.82 -1.06
CA GLY A 132 8.30 22.92 -1.04
C GLY A 132 7.59 22.35 -2.28
N TYR A 133 6.30 22.56 -2.36
CA TYR A 133 5.42 22.14 -3.46
C TYR A 133 4.38 23.25 -3.70
N VAL A 134 3.87 23.29 -4.92
CA VAL A 134 2.85 24.27 -5.31
C VAL A 134 1.49 23.60 -5.41
N ILE A 135 0.48 24.15 -4.74
CA ILE A 135 -0.93 23.80 -4.91
C ILE A 135 -1.63 25.04 -5.43
N ASP A 136 -2.30 24.92 -6.57
CA ASP A 136 -3.22 25.94 -7.06
C ASP A 136 -4.66 25.55 -6.73
N GLU A 137 -5.23 26.14 -5.69
CA GLU A 137 -6.60 25.88 -5.26
C GLU A 137 -7.66 26.23 -6.30
N CYS A 138 -7.30 27.02 -7.30
CA CYS A 138 -8.21 27.43 -8.39
C CYS A 138 -8.33 26.40 -9.50
N VAL A 139 -7.41 25.44 -9.56
CA VAL A 139 -7.41 24.40 -10.58
C VAL A 139 -8.24 23.19 -10.14
N ARG A 140 -9.00 22.64 -11.08
CA ARG A 140 -9.68 21.32 -10.96
C ARG A 140 -9.16 20.43 -12.06
N ASP A 141 -8.74 19.24 -11.70
CA ASP A 141 -8.23 18.23 -12.62
C ASP A 141 -8.75 16.85 -12.16
N VAL A 142 -9.42 16.14 -13.05
CA VAL A 142 -9.97 14.82 -12.77
C VAL A 142 -9.75 13.87 -13.93
N TYR A 143 -9.41 12.63 -13.62
CA TYR A 143 -9.25 11.54 -14.57
C TYR A 143 -10.39 10.56 -14.38
N LEU A 144 -11.06 10.21 -15.46
CA LEU A 144 -12.19 9.29 -15.50
C LEU A 144 -11.82 8.04 -16.28
N PHE A 145 -12.03 6.88 -15.69
CA PHE A 145 -11.79 5.58 -16.32
C PHE A 145 -13.10 4.96 -16.75
N LEU A 146 -13.22 4.65 -18.05
CA LEU A 146 -14.44 4.18 -18.71
C LEU A 146 -14.32 2.70 -19.15
N CYS A 147 -14.03 1.78 -18.23
CA CYS A 147 -13.73 0.38 -18.54
C CYS A 147 -14.91 -0.58 -18.37
N GLU A 148 -16.11 -0.08 -18.08
CA GLU A 148 -17.30 -0.90 -17.82
C GLU A 148 -17.05 -2.00 -16.77
N LYS A 149 -17.36 -3.27 -17.13
CA LYS A 149 -17.23 -4.43 -16.23
C LYS A 149 -15.86 -5.11 -16.30
N ASP A 150 -14.91 -4.57 -17.05
CA ASP A 150 -13.61 -5.17 -17.20
C ASP A 150 -12.65 -4.70 -16.08
N ALA A 151 -12.67 -5.41 -14.98
CA ALA A 151 -11.84 -5.14 -13.80
C ALA A 151 -10.33 -5.27 -14.11
N LYS A 152 -9.94 -6.23 -14.96
CA LYS A 152 -8.53 -6.44 -15.35
C LYS A 152 -8.01 -5.24 -16.14
N LYS A 153 -8.77 -4.80 -17.12
CA LYS A 153 -8.45 -3.60 -17.92
C LYS A 153 -8.42 -2.34 -17.06
N LEU A 154 -9.43 -2.16 -16.23
CA LEU A 154 -9.53 -1.00 -15.33
C LEU A 154 -8.32 -0.90 -14.40
N ARG A 155 -7.94 -2.00 -13.74
CA ARG A 155 -6.77 -2.08 -12.87
C ARG A 155 -5.48 -1.73 -13.62
N LYS A 156 -5.27 -2.32 -14.80
CA LYS A 156 -4.08 -2.06 -15.63
C LYS A 156 -3.96 -0.57 -15.98
N LEU A 157 -5.07 0.05 -16.38
CA LEU A 157 -5.09 1.47 -16.76
C LEU A 157 -4.90 2.38 -15.54
N PHE A 158 -5.51 2.04 -14.40
CA PHE A 158 -5.36 2.78 -13.15
C PHE A 158 -3.89 2.77 -12.70
N VAL A 159 -3.30 1.60 -12.57
CA VAL A 159 -1.90 1.44 -12.15
C VAL A 159 -0.96 2.08 -13.18
N GLY A 160 -1.25 1.94 -14.48
CA GLY A 160 -0.48 2.57 -15.54
C GLY A 160 -0.43 4.09 -15.45
N LEU A 161 -1.52 4.73 -15.04
CA LEU A 161 -1.59 6.19 -14.90
C LEU A 161 -1.09 6.70 -13.54
N THR A 162 -1.51 6.04 -12.45
CA THR A 162 -1.23 6.49 -11.07
C THR A 162 0.06 5.92 -10.48
N GLY A 163 0.79 5.14 -11.25
CA GLY A 163 2.04 4.51 -10.85
C GLY A 163 1.86 3.05 -10.42
N GLN A 164 2.88 2.27 -10.68
CA GLN A 164 2.91 0.84 -10.36
C GLN A 164 3.35 0.60 -8.91
N ASN A 165 3.01 -0.57 -8.39
CA ASN A 165 3.57 -1.06 -7.15
C ASN A 165 5.06 -1.35 -7.33
N GLU A 166 5.85 -1.13 -6.29
CA GLU A 166 7.26 -1.50 -6.32
C GLU A 166 7.44 -3.02 -6.23
N LEU A 167 8.48 -3.53 -6.86
CA LEU A 167 8.90 -4.91 -6.64
C LEU A 167 9.73 -4.98 -5.36
N VAL A 168 9.22 -5.66 -4.34
CA VAL A 168 9.95 -5.83 -3.08
C VAL A 168 11.15 -6.77 -3.22
N ARG A 169 12.07 -6.72 -2.25
CA ARG A 169 13.17 -7.68 -2.13
C ARG A 169 12.62 -9.07 -1.82
N LEU A 170 13.38 -10.10 -2.16
CA LEU A 170 12.96 -11.50 -1.93
C LEU A 170 12.75 -11.80 -0.44
N SER A 171 13.58 -11.23 0.43
CA SER A 171 13.48 -11.31 1.89
C SER A 171 12.09 -10.94 2.42
N VAL A 172 11.45 -9.93 1.82
CA VAL A 172 10.10 -9.50 2.21
C VAL A 172 9.06 -10.60 2.03
N LEU A 173 9.27 -11.48 1.05
CA LEU A 173 8.39 -12.62 0.75
C LEU A 173 8.76 -13.88 1.54
N GLY A 174 9.82 -13.84 2.32
CA GLY A 174 10.26 -14.92 3.20
C GLY A 174 9.57 -14.95 4.56
N GLY A 175 10.24 -15.46 5.56
CA GLY A 175 9.76 -15.54 6.94
C GLY A 175 10.22 -14.34 7.78
N TRP A 176 9.32 -13.75 8.54
CA TRP A 176 9.62 -12.65 9.46
C TRP A 176 9.47 -13.08 10.92
N ASN A 177 10.19 -12.39 11.80
CA ASN A 177 9.88 -12.34 13.23
C ASN A 177 9.64 -10.89 13.65
N SER A 178 8.58 -10.65 14.39
CA SER A 178 8.22 -9.34 14.91
C SER A 178 7.56 -9.47 16.26
N ARG A 179 7.98 -8.64 17.20
CA ARG A 179 7.34 -8.55 18.52
C ARG A 179 7.61 -7.19 19.13
N TYR A 180 6.60 -6.54 19.69
CA TYR A 180 6.81 -5.43 20.59
C TYR A 180 7.41 -5.98 21.89
N TYR A 181 8.72 -5.94 22.00
CA TYR A 181 9.50 -6.52 23.09
C TYR A 181 10.85 -5.81 23.18
N ALA A 182 11.27 -5.52 24.40
CA ALA A 182 12.54 -4.87 24.67
C ALA A 182 13.73 -5.84 24.49
N TYR A 183 13.99 -6.21 23.24
CA TYR A 183 15.17 -7.01 22.92
C TYR A 183 16.44 -6.29 23.35
N THR A 184 17.40 -7.05 23.85
CA THR A 184 18.79 -6.62 23.94
C THR A 184 19.55 -7.15 22.72
N GLU A 185 20.73 -6.58 22.46
CA GLU A 185 21.64 -7.10 21.42
C GLU A 185 21.86 -8.62 21.58
N GLU A 186 22.06 -9.09 22.82
CA GLU A 186 22.24 -10.52 23.15
C GLU A 186 20.98 -11.34 22.85
N THR A 187 19.81 -10.92 23.36
CA THR A 187 18.57 -11.71 23.19
C THR A 187 18.07 -11.70 21.75
N ALA A 188 18.32 -10.64 20.99
CA ALA A 188 18.03 -10.58 19.57
C ALA A 188 18.93 -11.55 18.78
N GLY A 189 20.24 -11.58 19.07
CA GLY A 189 21.16 -12.55 18.48
C GLY A 189 20.79 -13.99 18.81
N GLN A 190 20.47 -14.28 20.09
CA GLN A 190 20.02 -15.61 20.53
C GLN A 190 18.73 -16.06 19.82
N LEU A 191 17.83 -15.12 19.48
CA LEU A 191 16.62 -15.43 18.72
C LEU A 191 16.96 -15.86 17.29
N ILE A 192 17.86 -15.15 16.59
CA ILE A 192 18.33 -15.51 15.26
C ILE A 192 18.92 -16.93 15.28
N GLU A 193 19.85 -17.21 16.21
CA GLU A 193 20.43 -18.55 16.38
C GLU A 193 19.37 -19.62 16.72
N LYS A 194 18.30 -19.24 17.43
CA LYS A 194 17.23 -20.17 17.76
C LYS A 194 16.43 -20.58 16.53
N TYR A 195 16.16 -19.66 15.59
CA TYR A 195 15.57 -19.99 14.29
C TYR A 195 16.44 -21.01 13.54
N GLU A 196 17.75 -20.81 13.50
CA GLU A 196 18.69 -21.75 12.88
C GLU A 196 18.67 -23.13 13.56
N ARG A 197 18.75 -23.18 14.91
CA ARG A 197 18.70 -24.44 15.67
C ARG A 197 17.43 -25.24 15.45
N HIS A 198 16.31 -24.57 15.17
CA HIS A 198 15.04 -25.19 14.82
C HIS A 198 14.91 -25.51 13.33
N ASP A 199 15.94 -25.17 12.52
CA ASP A 199 15.94 -25.32 11.08
C ASP A 199 14.70 -24.66 10.44
N ILE A 200 14.43 -23.42 10.86
CA ILE A 200 13.34 -22.54 10.37
C ILE A 200 13.98 -21.29 9.80
N PRO A 201 13.76 -20.99 8.53
CA PRO A 201 14.35 -19.80 7.91
C PRO A 201 13.75 -18.50 8.51
N LEU A 202 14.61 -17.50 8.66
CA LEU A 202 14.27 -16.14 9.06
C LEU A 202 14.95 -15.17 8.09
N ASP A 203 14.16 -14.35 7.40
CA ASP A 203 14.68 -13.37 6.43
C ASP A 203 14.65 -11.94 6.97
N VAL A 204 13.65 -11.61 7.79
CA VAL A 204 13.50 -10.27 8.36
C VAL A 204 13.19 -10.36 9.85
N MET A 205 13.94 -9.62 10.65
CA MET A 205 13.64 -9.41 12.07
C MET A 205 13.26 -7.95 12.32
N VAL A 206 12.12 -7.75 12.97
CA VAL A 206 11.67 -6.42 13.38
C VAL A 206 12.10 -6.15 14.80
N ILE A 207 12.86 -5.08 15.01
CA ILE A 207 13.11 -4.50 16.33
C ILE A 207 12.10 -3.36 16.51
N ASP A 208 11.18 -3.56 17.42
CA ASP A 208 10.14 -2.61 17.74
C ASP A 208 10.69 -1.38 18.46
N THR A 209 9.89 -0.44 18.89
CA THR A 209 10.24 0.92 19.34
C THR A 209 11.39 1.03 20.33
N ASP A 210 11.71 -0.03 21.07
CA ASP A 210 12.78 -0.07 22.09
C ASP A 210 14.22 0.03 21.54
N TRP A 211 14.41 -0.07 20.20
CA TRP A 211 15.72 0.16 19.58
C TRP A 211 16.24 1.58 19.85
N ARG A 212 15.35 2.54 20.13
CA ARG A 212 15.69 3.94 20.38
C ARG A 212 15.42 4.35 21.82
N LYS A 213 16.18 5.33 22.27
CA LYS A 213 15.95 6.00 23.54
C LYS A 213 14.98 7.14 23.34
N CYS A 214 13.72 6.89 23.62
CA CYS A 214 12.68 7.88 23.39
C CYS A 214 11.87 8.13 24.65
N LYS A 215 11.79 9.38 25.09
CA LYS A 215 10.91 9.77 26.17
C LYS A 215 9.48 10.08 25.71
N ASN A 216 9.32 10.56 24.46
CA ASN A 216 8.04 11.08 23.97
C ASN A 216 7.84 10.83 22.46
N GLY A 217 8.36 9.75 21.90
CA GLY A 217 8.29 9.51 20.45
C GLY A 217 9.32 10.30 19.60
N TRP A 218 10.13 11.14 20.22
CA TRP A 218 11.09 12.01 19.55
C TRP A 218 12.49 11.43 19.50
N GLY A 219 13.16 11.65 18.39
CA GLY A 219 14.57 11.36 18.25
C GLY A 219 14.89 9.97 17.70
N TYR A 220 16.12 9.84 17.24
CA TYR A 220 16.66 8.67 16.56
C TYR A 220 17.94 8.16 17.23
N ASP A 221 18.13 8.47 18.50
CA ASP A 221 19.28 7.96 19.24
C ASP A 221 19.05 6.51 19.64
N VAL A 222 19.97 5.65 19.26
CA VAL A 222 19.96 4.23 19.63
C VAL A 222 19.96 4.06 21.13
N ASN A 223 19.14 3.13 21.62
CA ASN A 223 19.09 2.74 23.01
C ASN A 223 20.32 1.91 23.38
N ARG A 224 21.41 2.59 23.76
CA ARG A 224 22.71 1.97 24.10
C ARG A 224 22.67 1.09 25.35
N LYS A 225 21.57 1.10 26.11
CA LYS A 225 21.38 0.14 27.22
C LYS A 225 20.97 -1.24 26.70
N LEU A 226 20.15 -1.28 25.66
CA LEU A 226 19.69 -2.53 25.04
C LEU A 226 20.64 -2.98 23.92
N PHE A 227 21.09 -2.04 23.12
CA PHE A 227 22.04 -2.24 22.01
C PHE A 227 23.28 -1.39 22.23
N PRO A 228 24.26 -1.85 23.04
CA PRO A 228 25.50 -1.13 23.26
C PRO A 228 26.25 -0.81 21.97
N ASP A 229 26.22 -1.74 21.02
CA ASP A 229 26.80 -1.60 19.69
C ASP A 229 25.81 -2.05 18.60
N MET A 230 24.96 -1.13 18.17
CA MET A 230 23.93 -1.43 17.17
C MET A 230 24.52 -1.83 15.83
N GLU A 231 25.65 -1.22 15.43
CA GLU A 231 26.33 -1.53 14.16
C GLU A 231 26.81 -3.00 14.16
N ARG A 232 27.45 -3.43 15.24
CA ARG A 232 27.85 -4.82 15.41
C ARG A 232 26.67 -5.78 15.38
N PHE A 233 25.52 -5.41 15.98
CA PHE A 233 24.31 -6.23 15.94
C PHE A 233 23.77 -6.36 14.51
N LEU A 234 23.73 -5.27 13.75
CA LEU A 234 23.28 -5.28 12.34
C LEU A 234 24.20 -6.16 11.47
N ASP A 235 25.53 -5.99 11.62
CA ASP A 235 26.51 -6.85 10.95
C ASP A 235 26.35 -8.32 11.30
N TYR A 236 26.08 -8.60 12.58
CA TYR A 236 25.82 -9.97 13.04
C TYR A 236 24.57 -10.56 12.37
N ALA A 237 23.43 -9.83 12.38
CA ALA A 237 22.20 -10.26 11.71
C ALA A 237 22.43 -10.53 10.21
N HIS A 238 23.13 -9.62 9.51
CA HIS A 238 23.47 -9.76 8.11
C HIS A 238 24.37 -11.00 7.84
N SER A 239 25.29 -11.30 8.74
CA SER A 239 26.13 -12.51 8.62
C SER A 239 25.33 -13.82 8.69
N HIS A 240 24.13 -13.76 9.30
CA HIS A 240 23.14 -14.85 9.32
C HIS A 240 22.06 -14.73 8.22
N GLY A 241 22.19 -13.78 7.29
CA GLY A 241 21.26 -13.56 6.19
C GLY A 241 19.94 -12.89 6.60
N VAL A 242 19.87 -12.25 7.78
CA VAL A 242 18.68 -11.62 8.34
C VAL A 242 18.73 -10.11 8.15
N GLU A 243 17.74 -9.54 7.48
CA GLU A 243 17.53 -8.10 7.38
C GLU A 243 16.84 -7.55 8.63
N ILE A 244 17.20 -6.35 9.04
CA ILE A 244 16.64 -5.70 10.22
C ILE A 244 15.73 -4.54 9.83
N MET A 245 14.51 -4.55 10.36
CA MET A 245 13.53 -3.48 10.24
C MET A 245 13.32 -2.80 11.60
N PHE A 246 13.35 -1.46 11.62
CA PHE A 246 12.98 -0.70 12.83
C PHE A 246 11.56 -0.17 12.74
N ASN A 247 10.78 -0.36 13.82
CA ASN A 247 9.52 0.33 14.02
C ASN A 247 9.80 1.79 14.42
N ASP A 248 9.14 2.72 13.76
CA ASP A 248 9.23 4.14 14.06
C ASP A 248 7.83 4.77 14.14
N HIS A 249 7.53 5.37 15.29
CA HIS A 249 6.35 6.23 15.50
C HIS A 249 6.78 7.70 15.37
N PRO A 250 6.88 8.25 14.17
CA PRO A 250 7.41 9.57 13.98
C PRO A 250 6.43 10.64 14.45
N GLU A 251 6.96 11.62 15.15
CA GLU A 251 6.24 12.85 15.50
C GLU A 251 6.80 14.05 14.73
N PRO A 252 5.97 15.05 14.42
CA PRO A 252 6.44 16.30 13.83
C PRO A 252 7.49 16.97 14.71
N VAL A 253 8.52 17.51 14.10
CA VAL A 253 9.58 18.24 14.81
C VAL A 253 9.00 19.44 15.53
N ASP A 254 9.33 19.61 16.82
CA ASP A 254 8.90 20.74 17.66
C ASP A 254 7.39 21.00 17.62
N GLY A 255 6.56 19.96 17.45
CA GLY A 255 5.12 20.10 17.37
C GLY A 255 4.62 20.88 16.16
N ALA A 256 5.40 20.91 15.06
CA ALA A 256 5.00 21.55 13.81
C ALA A 256 3.61 21.06 13.38
N SER A 257 2.68 21.97 13.20
CA SER A 257 1.30 21.66 12.83
C SER A 257 1.11 21.52 11.33
N VAL A 258 2.12 21.84 10.54
CA VAL A 258 2.12 21.83 9.08
C VAL A 258 3.48 21.34 8.60
N PHE A 259 3.47 20.61 7.49
CA PHE A 259 4.70 20.22 6.81
C PHE A 259 5.59 21.42 6.52
N GLU A 260 6.83 21.34 6.97
CA GLU A 260 7.85 22.36 6.77
C GLU A 260 9.13 21.74 6.21
N PRO A 261 9.95 22.49 5.45
CA PRO A 261 11.22 21.99 4.94
C PRO A 261 12.16 21.44 6.03
N ARG A 262 12.10 22.01 7.24
CA ARG A 262 12.88 21.51 8.40
C ARG A 262 12.50 20.10 8.81
N GLU A 263 11.23 19.70 8.63
CA GLU A 263 10.75 18.33 8.92
C GLU A 263 11.42 17.32 7.99
N VAL A 264 11.42 17.60 6.69
CA VAL A 264 12.09 16.73 5.70
C VAL A 264 13.56 16.60 6.01
N LYS A 265 14.25 17.73 6.25
CA LYS A 265 15.67 17.73 6.57
C LYS A 265 15.98 16.92 7.83
N TYR A 266 15.19 17.11 8.88
CA TYR A 266 15.35 16.36 10.13
C TYR A 266 15.19 14.84 9.92
N ARG A 267 14.15 14.42 9.16
CA ARG A 267 13.94 13.00 8.85
C ARG A 267 15.08 12.47 7.98
N GLU A 268 15.42 13.18 6.92
CA GLU A 268 16.53 12.78 6.04
C GLU A 268 17.82 12.55 6.80
N GLU A 269 18.25 13.52 7.61
CA GLU A 269 19.48 13.42 8.38
C GLU A 269 19.48 12.26 9.38
N ASN A 270 18.36 11.99 10.04
CA ASN A 270 18.28 10.96 11.07
C ASN A 270 18.04 9.56 10.50
N LEU A 271 17.21 9.41 9.48
CA LEU A 271 17.04 8.12 8.82
C LEU A 271 18.36 7.69 8.14
N GLN A 272 19.07 8.63 7.49
CA GLN A 272 20.36 8.32 6.87
C GLN A 272 21.42 7.88 7.88
N LYS A 273 21.42 8.41 9.12
CA LYS A 273 22.34 7.92 10.15
C LYS A 273 22.17 6.44 10.44
N LEU A 274 20.92 5.97 10.50
CA LEU A 274 20.61 4.57 10.79
C LEU A 274 20.84 3.67 9.57
N LEU A 275 20.54 4.17 8.38
CA LEU A 275 20.88 3.47 7.13
C LEU A 275 22.42 3.34 6.97
N ASN A 276 23.19 4.32 7.39
CA ASN A 276 24.66 4.28 7.35
C ASN A 276 25.27 3.20 8.23
N ILE A 277 24.63 2.84 9.34
CA ILE A 277 25.09 1.76 10.22
C ILE A 277 24.54 0.39 9.83
N GLY A 278 23.81 0.29 8.71
CA GLY A 278 23.39 -0.99 8.16
C GLY A 278 21.90 -1.31 8.27
N LEU A 279 21.02 -0.39 8.72
CA LEU A 279 19.59 -0.66 8.76
C LEU A 279 19.03 -0.91 7.35
N ASP A 280 18.13 -1.93 7.23
CA ASP A 280 17.62 -2.37 5.93
C ASP A 280 16.24 -1.82 5.59
N ALA A 281 15.36 -1.64 6.58
CA ALA A 281 13.96 -1.35 6.34
C ALA A 281 13.32 -0.57 7.49
N TRP A 282 12.17 0.03 7.20
CA TRP A 282 11.41 0.80 8.16
C TRP A 282 9.98 0.29 8.29
N TRP A 283 9.49 0.26 9.51
CA TRP A 283 8.07 0.21 9.81
C TRP A 283 7.61 1.61 10.20
N TYR A 284 6.98 2.35 9.26
CA TYR A 284 6.31 3.61 9.53
C TYR A 284 5.01 3.31 10.26
N ASP A 285 5.05 3.36 11.58
CA ASP A 285 3.93 3.12 12.45
C ASP A 285 3.43 4.46 13.00
N ARG A 286 2.22 4.80 12.62
CA ARG A 286 1.63 6.06 13.02
C ARG A 286 1.38 6.08 14.52
N ASN A 287 1.83 7.11 15.21
CA ASN A 287 1.45 7.33 16.60
C ASN A 287 -0.06 7.61 16.72
N TRP A 288 -0.68 7.16 17.82
CA TRP A 288 -2.12 7.26 18.07
C TRP A 288 -2.65 8.70 18.04
N THR A 289 -1.86 9.65 18.46
CA THR A 289 -2.22 11.06 18.60
C THR A 289 -1.53 11.95 17.57
N THR A 290 -0.43 11.50 17.00
CA THR A 290 0.40 12.29 16.09
C THR A 290 0.85 11.44 14.91
N CYS A 291 1.03 12.06 13.78
CA CYS A 291 1.62 11.50 12.58
C CYS A 291 2.32 12.61 11.82
N LEU A 292 3.14 12.28 10.84
CA LEU A 292 3.67 13.27 9.92
C LEU A 292 2.51 13.92 9.18
N ILE A 293 2.34 15.23 9.35
CA ILE A 293 1.22 15.95 8.79
C ILE A 293 1.45 16.12 7.29
N SER A 294 0.51 15.62 6.51
CA SER A 294 0.55 15.82 5.06
C SER A 294 0.53 17.30 4.71
N PRO A 295 1.36 17.72 3.74
CA PRO A 295 1.41 19.12 3.28
C PRO A 295 0.11 19.57 2.61
N THR A 296 -0.75 18.66 2.24
CA THR A 296 -2.01 18.93 1.57
C THR A 296 -3.13 18.07 2.14
N LYS A 297 -4.32 18.63 2.23
CA LYS A 297 -5.54 17.89 2.65
C LYS A 297 -5.90 16.72 1.73
N GLY A 298 -5.30 16.65 0.56
CA GLY A 298 -5.60 15.63 -0.43
C GLY A 298 -4.74 14.37 -0.32
N VAL A 299 -3.58 14.45 0.34
CA VAL A 299 -2.71 13.29 0.61
C VAL A 299 -2.91 12.89 2.06
N SER A 300 -3.22 11.63 2.32
CA SER A 300 -3.34 11.14 3.69
C SER A 300 -1.99 11.20 4.42
N CYS A 301 -2.03 11.36 5.73
CA CYS A 301 -0.80 11.37 6.54
C CYS A 301 -0.03 10.06 6.42
N GLU A 302 -0.75 8.94 6.28
CA GLU A 302 -0.16 7.62 6.09
C GLU A 302 0.59 7.54 4.75
N THR A 303 -0.06 7.92 3.66
CA THR A 303 0.56 7.93 2.32
C THR A 303 1.73 8.89 2.28
N PHE A 304 1.62 10.06 2.91
CA PHE A 304 2.71 11.01 3.00
C PHE A 304 3.90 10.47 3.78
N GLY A 305 3.67 9.86 4.93
CA GLY A 305 4.73 9.25 5.74
C GLY A 305 5.43 8.10 4.99
N LEU A 306 4.67 7.18 4.41
CA LEU A 306 5.22 6.10 3.59
C LEU A 306 6.07 6.65 2.44
N TYR A 307 5.56 7.67 1.74
CA TYR A 307 6.29 8.32 0.65
C TYR A 307 7.61 8.93 1.14
N LEU A 308 7.58 9.69 2.24
CA LEU A 308 8.77 10.37 2.76
C LEU A 308 9.87 9.37 3.15
N TYR A 309 9.50 8.31 3.88
CA TYR A 309 10.44 7.26 4.25
C TYR A 309 10.97 6.51 3.04
N TYR A 310 10.10 6.21 2.10
CA TYR A 310 10.46 5.55 0.84
C TYR A 310 11.46 6.40 0.04
N ASP A 311 11.15 7.68 -0.18
CA ASP A 311 11.99 8.58 -0.99
C ASP A 311 13.38 8.80 -0.37
N ILE A 312 13.44 9.04 0.94
CA ILE A 312 14.69 9.18 1.67
C ILE A 312 15.54 7.90 1.56
N THR A 313 14.93 6.74 1.79
CA THR A 313 15.62 5.45 1.75
C THR A 313 16.09 5.10 0.34
N LYS A 314 15.24 5.34 -0.67
CA LYS A 314 15.59 5.15 -2.09
C LYS A 314 16.74 6.03 -2.52
N ASN A 315 16.70 7.30 -2.17
CA ASN A 315 17.78 8.24 -2.49
C ASN A 315 19.10 7.84 -1.82
N TYR A 316 19.04 7.36 -0.58
CA TYR A 316 20.21 6.85 0.12
C TYR A 316 20.80 5.62 -0.59
N PHE A 317 20.01 4.58 -0.83
CA PHE A 317 20.47 3.36 -1.49
C PHE A 317 20.95 3.62 -2.92
N SER A 318 20.25 4.48 -3.68
CA SER A 318 20.71 4.85 -5.03
C SER A 318 22.07 5.55 -5.04
N LYS A 319 22.36 6.39 -4.03
CA LYS A 319 23.67 7.03 -3.90
C LYS A 319 24.76 6.05 -3.47
N ARG A 320 24.42 5.08 -2.59
CA ARG A 320 25.35 4.07 -2.09
C ARG A 320 25.69 3.03 -3.13
N ASP A 321 24.68 2.47 -3.81
CA ASP A 321 24.76 1.24 -4.60
C ASP A 321 24.76 1.51 -6.14
N GLY A 322 24.46 2.73 -6.58
CA GLY A 322 24.38 3.08 -8.00
C GLY A 322 23.11 2.56 -8.69
N GLU A 323 23.21 2.14 -9.96
CA GLU A 323 22.05 1.72 -10.78
C GLU A 323 21.34 0.47 -10.25
N ASN A 324 22.08 -0.46 -9.63
CA ASN A 324 21.54 -1.69 -9.06
C ASN A 324 21.25 -1.57 -7.56
N PHE A 325 20.76 -0.42 -7.14
CA PHE A 325 20.54 -0.12 -5.73
C PHE A 325 19.56 -1.08 -5.04
N THR A 326 19.79 -1.24 -3.74
CA THR A 326 18.90 -1.96 -2.83
C THR A 326 17.50 -1.34 -2.84
N ARG A 327 16.46 -2.11 -3.15
CA ARG A 327 15.09 -1.61 -3.20
C ARG A 327 14.60 -1.28 -1.78
N PRO A 328 14.06 -0.08 -1.53
CA PRO A 328 13.53 0.29 -0.23
C PRO A 328 12.38 -0.63 0.20
N VAL A 329 12.31 -0.90 1.50
CA VAL A 329 11.19 -1.61 2.11
C VAL A 329 10.66 -0.75 3.26
N ILE A 330 9.43 -0.29 3.11
CA ILE A 330 8.72 0.47 4.13
C ILE A 330 7.41 -0.24 4.42
N MET A 331 7.16 -0.59 5.66
CA MET A 331 5.88 -1.10 6.11
C MET A 331 5.07 0.02 6.76
N GLY A 332 3.79 0.09 6.48
CA GLY A 332 2.89 1.06 7.11
C GLY A 332 1.45 0.57 7.18
N ASN A 333 0.60 1.29 7.90
CA ASN A 333 -0.77 0.89 8.12
C ASN A 333 -1.66 1.27 6.94
N VAL A 334 -2.36 0.32 6.34
CA VAL A 334 -3.37 0.56 5.29
C VAL A 334 -4.61 1.26 5.82
N ASN A 335 -4.86 1.12 7.11
CA ASN A 335 -6.04 1.65 7.78
C ASN A 335 -5.66 2.84 8.63
N ASP A 336 -6.59 3.75 8.82
CA ASP A 336 -6.46 4.79 9.85
C ASP A 336 -6.32 4.20 11.23
N VAL A 337 -6.59 2.89 11.42
CA VAL A 337 -6.86 2.44 12.73
C VAL A 337 -7.01 0.97 12.94
N PHE A 338 -6.87 0.60 14.12
CA PHE A 338 -7.49 -0.35 14.99
C PHE A 338 -8.04 -1.62 14.32
N ASN A 339 -7.45 -2.77 14.66
CA ASN A 339 -8.12 -4.05 14.67
C ASN A 339 -8.61 -4.57 13.32
N GLY A 340 -7.75 -4.49 12.28
CA GLY A 340 -8.03 -5.17 11.02
C GLY A 340 -9.27 -4.69 10.27
N GLN A 341 -9.74 -3.47 10.51
CA GLN A 341 -10.89 -2.92 9.77
C GLN A 341 -10.44 -2.18 8.53
N TYR A 342 -10.17 -2.90 7.46
CA TYR A 342 -9.91 -2.28 6.16
C TYR A 342 -11.13 -1.50 5.68
N ARG A 343 -10.97 -0.20 5.45
CA ARG A 343 -12.07 0.67 4.98
C ARG A 343 -11.99 1.00 3.50
N SER A 344 -10.83 1.38 3.00
CA SER A 344 -10.53 1.64 1.58
C SER A 344 -9.10 2.13 1.44
N ILE A 345 -8.56 2.23 0.22
CA ILE A 345 -7.34 3.03 0.02
C ILE A 345 -7.63 4.50 0.31
N LYS A 346 -6.65 5.16 0.94
CA LYS A 346 -6.80 6.54 1.40
C LYS A 346 -6.83 7.55 0.26
N ASP A 347 -5.97 7.31 -0.73
CA ASP A 347 -5.84 8.15 -1.91
C ASP A 347 -5.30 7.33 -3.09
N SER A 348 -5.25 7.94 -4.27
CA SER A 348 -4.81 7.28 -5.50
C SER A 348 -3.30 7.04 -5.60
N ALA A 349 -2.52 7.35 -4.56
CA ALA A 349 -1.09 7.12 -4.50
C ALA A 349 -0.68 6.05 -3.48
N SER A 350 -1.54 5.72 -2.51
CA SER A 350 -1.22 4.83 -1.38
C SER A 350 -0.79 3.43 -1.80
N HIS A 351 -1.29 2.93 -2.94
CA HIS A 351 -0.95 1.60 -3.45
C HIS A 351 0.53 1.47 -3.88
N ARG A 352 1.21 2.56 -4.18
CA ARG A 352 2.59 2.55 -4.70
C ARG A 352 3.65 2.17 -3.67
N TYR A 353 3.34 2.36 -2.39
CA TYR A 353 4.36 2.22 -1.35
C TYR A 353 4.24 0.90 -0.64
N SER A 354 5.30 0.16 -0.75
CA SER A 354 5.75 -1.07 -0.12
C SER A 354 4.72 -1.96 0.62
N VAL A 355 5.10 -2.42 1.81
CA VAL A 355 4.32 -3.37 2.60
C VAL A 355 3.26 -2.64 3.42
N GLN A 356 2.06 -3.17 3.41
CA GLN A 356 0.94 -2.62 4.16
C GLN A 356 0.53 -3.58 5.27
N TRP A 357 0.28 -3.04 6.45
CA TRP A 357 -0.12 -3.76 7.64
C TRP A 357 -1.54 -3.41 8.06
N THR A 358 -2.31 -4.38 8.52
CA THR A 358 -3.74 -4.22 8.82
C THR A 358 -4.03 -3.68 10.22
N GLY A 359 -3.01 -3.44 11.02
CA GLY A 359 -3.12 -2.93 12.40
C GLY A 359 -3.17 -4.02 13.46
N ASP A 360 -3.27 -3.61 14.72
CA ASP A 360 -3.29 -4.48 15.90
C ASP A 360 -4.53 -5.38 15.92
N ASN A 361 -4.36 -6.67 15.74
CA ASN A 361 -5.45 -7.63 15.69
C ASN A 361 -5.68 -8.32 17.04
N LEU A 362 -6.94 -8.64 17.35
CA LEU A 362 -7.27 -9.50 18.48
C LEU A 362 -6.99 -10.97 18.13
N CYS A 363 -6.73 -11.78 19.19
CA CYS A 363 -6.53 -13.21 19.05
C CYS A 363 -7.86 -13.96 19.08
N ASP A 364 -8.68 -13.81 18.04
CA ASP A 364 -9.95 -14.52 17.90
C ASP A 364 -10.22 -14.94 16.45
N LEU A 365 -11.16 -15.87 16.26
CA LEU A 365 -11.54 -16.39 14.94
C LEU A 365 -12.15 -15.32 14.05
N ASP A 366 -12.86 -14.36 14.62
CA ASP A 366 -13.45 -13.27 13.85
C ASP A 366 -12.37 -12.36 13.26
N SER A 367 -11.28 -12.14 14.00
CA SER A 367 -10.11 -11.40 13.51
C SER A 367 -9.41 -12.16 12.39
N LEU A 368 -9.18 -13.46 12.53
CA LEU A 368 -8.61 -14.27 11.45
C LEU A 368 -9.51 -14.23 10.19
N THR A 369 -10.81 -14.36 10.36
CA THR A 369 -11.77 -14.25 9.23
C THR A 369 -11.67 -12.89 8.55
N ARG A 370 -11.62 -11.80 9.33
CA ARG A 370 -11.45 -10.44 8.78
C ARG A 370 -10.13 -10.27 8.03
N GLU A 371 -9.05 -10.89 8.50
CA GLU A 371 -7.75 -10.79 7.84
C GLU A 371 -7.72 -11.49 6.48
N ILE A 372 -8.41 -12.60 6.34
CA ILE A 372 -8.60 -13.24 5.03
C ILE A 372 -9.38 -12.32 4.09
N GLU A 373 -10.48 -11.73 4.55
CA GLU A 373 -11.23 -10.72 3.80
C GLU A 373 -10.40 -9.48 3.46
N ASN A 374 -9.57 -9.01 4.40
CA ASN A 374 -8.70 -7.85 4.19
C ASN A 374 -7.65 -8.12 3.11
N LEU A 375 -7.05 -9.30 3.08
CA LEU A 375 -6.12 -9.70 2.03
C LEU A 375 -6.79 -9.55 0.65
N ILE A 376 -8.00 -10.11 0.51
CA ILE A 376 -8.77 -10.05 -0.74
C ILE A 376 -9.07 -8.60 -1.13
N LYS A 377 -9.60 -7.80 -0.18
CA LYS A 377 -9.94 -6.39 -0.40
C LYS A 377 -8.70 -5.55 -0.76
N CYS A 378 -7.59 -5.74 -0.07
CA CYS A 378 -6.34 -5.04 -0.35
C CYS A 378 -5.82 -5.39 -1.74
N SER A 379 -5.78 -6.66 -2.08
CA SER A 379 -5.37 -7.11 -3.40
C SER A 379 -6.23 -6.49 -4.50
N ASP A 380 -7.56 -6.54 -4.35
CA ASP A 380 -8.50 -5.94 -5.30
C ASP A 380 -8.35 -4.41 -5.38
N ASN A 381 -7.84 -3.77 -4.33
CA ASN A 381 -7.52 -2.33 -4.30
C ASN A 381 -6.07 -1.99 -4.70
N CYS A 382 -5.40 -2.86 -5.42
CA CYS A 382 -4.02 -2.66 -5.89
C CYS A 382 -2.96 -2.66 -4.79
N ILE A 383 -3.23 -3.17 -3.59
CA ILE A 383 -2.25 -3.31 -2.51
C ILE A 383 -1.76 -4.77 -2.49
N PRO A 384 -0.59 -5.07 -3.08
CA PRO A 384 -0.16 -6.46 -3.27
C PRO A 384 0.51 -7.09 -2.05
N TYR A 385 1.14 -6.27 -1.18
CA TYR A 385 1.96 -6.75 -0.06
C TYR A 385 1.33 -6.41 1.27
N VAL A 386 0.15 -6.98 1.52
CA VAL A 386 -0.53 -6.82 2.81
C VAL A 386 -0.14 -7.92 3.78
N ASN A 387 -0.03 -7.58 5.05
CA ASN A 387 0.15 -8.53 6.13
C ASN A 387 -0.76 -8.23 7.33
N SER A 388 -1.04 -9.27 8.10
CA SER A 388 -1.64 -9.18 9.42
C SER A 388 -0.60 -9.47 10.50
N ASP A 389 -0.93 -9.18 11.75
CA ASP A 389 -0.23 -9.72 12.90
C ASP A 389 -0.59 -11.19 13.06
N CYS A 390 0.20 -12.09 12.42
CA CYS A 390 -0.10 -13.52 12.47
C CYS A 390 -0.02 -14.07 13.89
N GLY A 391 -1.12 -14.68 14.34
CA GLY A 391 -1.32 -15.11 15.72
C GLY A 391 -2.04 -14.09 16.59
N GLY A 392 -2.28 -12.90 16.07
CA GLY A 392 -2.94 -11.78 16.76
C GLY A 392 -1.98 -10.96 17.64
N HIS A 393 -2.15 -9.63 17.62
CA HIS A 393 -1.32 -8.70 18.37
C HIS A 393 -1.53 -8.84 19.88
N ARG A 394 -2.78 -8.92 20.34
CA ARG A 394 -3.14 -8.98 21.76
C ARG A 394 -3.88 -10.26 22.12
N GLY A 395 -3.54 -10.82 23.28
CA GLY A 395 -4.17 -12.01 23.83
C GLY A 395 -3.41 -13.30 23.51
N ASP A 396 -3.98 -14.43 23.91
CA ASP A 396 -3.44 -15.77 23.67
C ASP A 396 -4.38 -16.51 22.72
N PRO A 397 -3.96 -16.83 21.49
CA PRO A 397 -4.79 -17.53 20.52
C PRO A 397 -5.09 -18.99 20.93
N GLY A 398 -4.27 -19.58 21.80
CA GLY A 398 -4.26 -21.03 21.97
C GLY A 398 -3.71 -21.76 20.75
N LYS A 399 -3.39 -23.03 20.87
CA LYS A 399 -2.70 -23.81 19.85
C LYS A 399 -3.45 -23.86 18.52
N GLU A 400 -4.76 -24.13 18.55
CA GLU A 400 -5.55 -24.34 17.34
C GLU A 400 -5.64 -23.05 16.50
N LEU A 401 -6.01 -21.94 17.11
CA LEU A 401 -6.10 -20.66 16.42
C LEU A 401 -4.72 -20.18 15.95
N PHE A 402 -3.67 -20.39 16.76
CA PHE A 402 -2.30 -20.11 16.36
C PHE A 402 -1.91 -20.86 15.09
N VAL A 403 -2.13 -22.18 15.05
CA VAL A 403 -1.84 -23.00 13.86
C VAL A 403 -2.62 -22.49 12.64
N ARG A 404 -3.93 -22.25 12.78
CA ARG A 404 -4.74 -21.73 11.66
C ARG A 404 -4.25 -20.40 11.13
N TRP A 405 -3.83 -19.51 12.04
CA TRP A 405 -3.30 -18.20 11.64
C TRP A 405 -1.94 -18.32 10.94
N MET A 406 -1.07 -19.20 11.43
CA MET A 406 0.21 -19.48 10.79
C MET A 406 0.02 -20.11 9.39
N GLN A 407 -0.94 -21.01 9.23
CA GLN A 407 -1.29 -21.60 7.95
C GLN A 407 -1.78 -20.51 6.96
N PHE A 408 -2.64 -19.61 7.39
CA PHE A 408 -3.07 -18.47 6.58
C PHE A 408 -1.90 -17.55 6.26
N GLY A 409 -1.11 -17.16 7.26
CA GLY A 409 0.01 -16.23 7.10
C GLY A 409 1.07 -16.74 6.12
N THR A 410 1.41 -18.04 6.18
CA THR A 410 2.38 -18.63 5.25
C THR A 410 1.90 -18.67 3.81
N LEU A 411 0.60 -18.58 3.58
CA LEU A 411 -0.03 -18.51 2.26
C LEU A 411 -0.62 -17.12 1.95
N SER A 412 -0.10 -16.09 2.60
CA SER A 412 -0.42 -14.67 2.37
C SER A 412 0.77 -13.93 1.72
N PRO A 413 0.59 -12.67 1.25
CA PRO A 413 1.68 -11.92 0.60
C PRO A 413 2.92 -11.77 1.48
N VAL A 414 2.75 -11.36 2.74
CA VAL A 414 3.86 -11.18 3.70
C VAL A 414 3.54 -11.97 4.96
N PHE A 415 4.44 -12.86 5.34
CA PHE A 415 4.30 -13.71 6.52
C PHE A 415 5.07 -13.10 7.70
N ARG A 416 4.33 -12.47 8.62
CA ARG A 416 4.89 -11.77 9.78
C ARG A 416 4.14 -12.14 11.07
N PRO A 417 4.58 -13.13 11.84
CA PRO A 417 4.16 -13.31 13.22
C PRO A 417 4.46 -12.05 14.04
N HIS A 418 3.48 -11.56 14.81
CA HIS A 418 3.65 -10.38 15.64
C HIS A 418 2.72 -10.39 16.87
N CYS A 419 3.22 -9.88 17.99
CA CYS A 419 2.43 -9.64 19.20
C CYS A 419 3.03 -8.53 20.07
N ASP A 420 2.23 -8.06 21.04
CA ASP A 420 2.68 -7.10 22.06
C ASP A 420 3.55 -7.77 23.15
N ASP A 421 4.04 -6.95 24.08
CA ASP A 421 4.89 -7.36 25.19
C ASP A 421 4.13 -8.03 26.35
N GLN A 422 2.80 -7.89 26.38
CA GLN A 422 1.95 -8.37 27.48
C GLN A 422 1.52 -9.82 27.29
N VAL A 423 1.77 -10.39 26.10
CA VAL A 423 1.41 -11.79 25.84
C VAL A 423 2.38 -12.75 26.53
N LYS A 424 1.83 -13.76 27.19
CA LYS A 424 2.63 -14.80 27.85
C LYS A 424 3.37 -15.70 26.87
N CYS A 425 2.76 -15.96 25.73
CA CYS A 425 3.27 -16.81 24.67
C CYS A 425 3.56 -15.94 23.43
N GLY A 426 4.80 -15.96 22.97
CA GLY A 426 5.18 -15.28 21.71
C GLY A 426 4.49 -15.87 20.49
N ARG A 427 4.91 -15.42 19.31
CA ARG A 427 4.39 -15.93 18.02
C ARG A 427 5.46 -16.69 17.24
N GLU A 428 6.55 -17.03 17.90
CA GLU A 428 7.58 -17.87 17.31
C GLU A 428 7.03 -19.28 17.04
N PRO A 429 7.51 -20.01 16.02
CA PRO A 429 6.99 -21.33 15.65
C PRO A 429 6.96 -22.36 16.79
N TRP A 430 7.89 -22.25 17.72
CA TRP A 430 8.01 -23.10 18.93
C TRP A 430 7.28 -22.57 20.17
N ALA A 431 6.36 -21.63 20.00
CA ALA A 431 5.69 -20.95 21.12
C ALA A 431 4.82 -21.88 21.99
N TYR A 432 4.43 -23.02 21.47
CA TYR A 432 3.61 -24.04 22.14
C TYR A 432 4.37 -25.36 22.29
N ASP A 433 3.79 -26.47 21.85
CA ASP A 433 4.41 -27.78 21.94
C ASP A 433 5.00 -28.24 20.61
N ARG A 434 5.64 -29.39 20.65
CA ARG A 434 6.33 -29.96 19.49
C ARG A 434 5.41 -30.24 18.31
N GLU A 435 4.20 -30.73 18.55
CA GLU A 435 3.21 -30.96 17.48
C GLU A 435 2.86 -29.66 16.74
N THR A 436 2.62 -28.60 17.51
CA THR A 436 2.34 -27.26 16.96
C THR A 436 3.51 -26.75 16.16
N GLU A 437 4.74 -26.87 16.67
CA GLU A 437 5.96 -26.47 15.97
C GLU A 437 6.13 -27.23 14.64
N ASP A 438 5.96 -28.55 14.66
CA ASP A 438 6.13 -29.39 13.47
C ASP A 438 5.12 -28.99 12.37
N ILE A 439 3.86 -28.71 12.71
CA ILE A 439 2.85 -28.24 11.76
C ILE A 439 3.23 -26.87 11.19
N VAL A 440 3.62 -25.91 12.04
CA VAL A 440 3.99 -24.55 11.58
C VAL A 440 5.23 -24.60 10.69
N LYS A 441 6.22 -25.41 11.07
CA LYS A 441 7.45 -25.63 10.25
C LYS A 441 7.12 -26.20 8.88
N GLU A 442 6.19 -27.16 8.79
CA GLU A 442 5.77 -27.73 7.50
C GLU A 442 5.16 -26.66 6.58
N TYR A 443 4.30 -25.77 7.12
CA TYR A 443 3.71 -24.67 6.36
C TYR A 443 4.75 -23.60 5.95
N ILE A 444 5.70 -23.30 6.84
CA ILE A 444 6.84 -22.42 6.47
C ILE A 444 7.62 -23.06 5.31
N ALA A 445 7.95 -24.33 5.40
CA ALA A 445 8.62 -25.05 4.32
C ALA A 445 7.81 -25.04 3.01
N LEU A 446 6.47 -25.16 3.08
CA LEU A 446 5.59 -25.01 1.93
C LEU A 446 5.72 -23.61 1.31
N ARG A 447 5.72 -22.55 2.13
CA ARG A 447 5.93 -21.18 1.65
C ARG A 447 7.21 -21.06 0.83
N TYR A 448 8.33 -21.58 1.33
CA TYR A 448 9.61 -21.49 0.64
C TYR A 448 9.62 -22.30 -0.68
N ARG A 449 8.91 -23.42 -0.73
CA ARG A 449 8.68 -24.14 -2.01
C ARG A 449 7.85 -23.33 -3.00
N LEU A 450 6.91 -22.52 -2.53
CA LEU A 450 6.07 -21.63 -3.34
C LEU A 450 6.72 -20.27 -3.64
N LEU A 451 7.82 -19.92 -2.98
CA LEU A 451 8.46 -18.62 -3.09
C LEU A 451 8.78 -18.22 -4.55
N PRO A 452 9.27 -19.12 -5.44
CA PRO A 452 9.47 -18.78 -6.84
C PRO A 452 8.17 -18.38 -7.56
N ILE A 453 7.04 -19.00 -7.21
CA ILE A 453 5.71 -18.68 -7.77
C ILE A 453 5.24 -17.32 -7.23
N ILE A 454 5.38 -17.09 -5.92
CA ILE A 454 5.03 -15.81 -5.28
C ILE A 454 5.85 -14.68 -5.91
N TYR A 455 7.17 -14.84 -6.05
CA TYR A 455 8.04 -13.82 -6.64
C TYR A 455 7.75 -13.57 -8.12
N LYS A 456 7.47 -14.63 -8.91
CA LYS A 456 7.03 -14.47 -10.30
C LYS A 456 5.77 -13.61 -10.39
N ASN A 457 4.78 -13.85 -9.51
CA ASN A 457 3.56 -13.05 -9.49
C ASN A 457 3.80 -11.63 -8.96
N ALA A 458 4.73 -11.44 -8.02
CA ALA A 458 5.19 -10.12 -7.59
C ALA A 458 5.84 -9.34 -8.75
N PHE A 459 6.64 -9.99 -9.56
CA PHE A 459 7.22 -9.40 -10.77
C PHE A 459 6.14 -9.04 -11.80
N ASN A 460 5.15 -9.90 -12.03
CA ASN A 460 4.01 -9.60 -12.90
C ASN A 460 3.20 -8.39 -12.36
N ASN A 461 3.03 -8.31 -11.03
CA ASN A 461 2.39 -7.15 -10.41
C ASN A 461 3.16 -5.86 -10.70
N TYR A 462 4.48 -5.89 -10.53
CA TYR A 462 5.36 -4.76 -10.84
C TYR A 462 5.30 -4.34 -12.30
N VAL A 463 5.31 -5.29 -13.23
CA VAL A 463 5.36 -4.99 -14.68
C VAL A 463 4.00 -4.53 -15.25
N CYS A 464 2.91 -5.16 -14.82
CA CYS A 464 1.59 -4.94 -15.45
C CYS A 464 0.42 -4.76 -14.48
N GLY A 465 0.67 -4.68 -13.17
CA GLY A 465 -0.35 -4.48 -12.15
C GLY A 465 -1.21 -5.72 -11.84
N GLU A 466 -0.85 -6.91 -12.36
CA GLU A 466 -1.59 -8.14 -12.09
C GLU A 466 -1.50 -8.51 -10.61
N PRO A 467 -2.61 -8.83 -9.89
CA PRO A 467 -2.53 -9.15 -8.48
C PRO A 467 -1.72 -10.42 -8.21
N ILE A 468 -0.94 -10.43 -7.13
CA ILE A 468 -0.17 -11.62 -6.67
C ILE A 468 -1.14 -12.67 -6.13
N PHE A 469 -1.98 -12.24 -5.20
CA PHE A 469 -3.10 -12.99 -4.67
C PHE A 469 -4.37 -12.34 -5.18
N LYS A 470 -5.33 -13.12 -5.66
CA LYS A 470 -6.50 -12.63 -6.40
C LYS A 470 -7.79 -13.04 -5.72
N SER A 471 -8.78 -12.15 -5.69
CA SER A 471 -10.16 -12.60 -5.43
C SER A 471 -10.62 -13.56 -6.52
N LEU A 472 -11.51 -14.48 -6.18
CA LEU A 472 -12.16 -15.31 -7.19
C LEU A 472 -12.96 -14.48 -8.18
N GLY A 473 -13.56 -13.36 -7.71
CA GLY A 473 -14.26 -12.42 -8.56
C GLY A 473 -13.38 -11.75 -9.61
N TYR A 474 -12.13 -11.42 -9.27
CA TYR A 474 -11.19 -10.87 -10.24
C TYR A 474 -10.86 -11.87 -11.35
N GLU A 475 -10.62 -13.13 -11.01
CA GLU A 475 -10.29 -14.18 -11.97
C GLU A 475 -11.50 -14.64 -12.79
N TYR A 476 -12.63 -14.85 -12.12
CA TYR A 476 -13.89 -15.33 -12.72
C TYR A 476 -14.93 -14.21 -12.77
N SER A 477 -14.60 -13.10 -13.44
CA SER A 477 -15.36 -11.84 -13.39
C SER A 477 -16.80 -11.92 -13.86
N THR A 478 -17.18 -12.93 -14.65
CA THR A 478 -18.55 -13.17 -15.10
C THR A 478 -19.39 -13.96 -14.10
N ASP A 479 -18.77 -14.61 -13.12
CA ASP A 479 -19.47 -15.40 -12.11
C ASP A 479 -19.79 -14.54 -10.88
N LYS A 480 -21.09 -14.31 -10.65
CA LYS A 480 -21.57 -13.56 -9.48
C LYS A 480 -21.25 -14.23 -8.15
N LYS A 481 -21.16 -15.57 -8.12
CA LYS A 481 -20.80 -16.30 -6.89
C LYS A 481 -19.33 -16.09 -6.54
N ALA A 482 -18.45 -16.06 -7.55
CA ALA A 482 -17.04 -15.77 -7.34
C ALA A 482 -16.81 -14.40 -6.66
N TRP A 483 -17.59 -13.38 -7.03
CA TRP A 483 -17.53 -12.07 -6.40
C TRP A 483 -18.01 -12.03 -4.95
N SER A 484 -18.83 -12.99 -4.54
CA SER A 484 -19.33 -13.08 -3.16
C SER A 484 -18.42 -13.89 -2.23
N ARG A 485 -17.38 -14.54 -2.77
CA ARG A 485 -16.44 -15.32 -1.95
C ARG A 485 -15.42 -14.39 -1.31
N THR A 486 -15.35 -14.41 0.01
CA THR A 486 -14.43 -13.61 0.84
C THR A 486 -13.54 -14.48 1.73
N ASP A 487 -13.60 -15.78 1.54
CA ASP A 487 -12.97 -16.82 2.33
C ASP A 487 -11.96 -17.67 1.54
N GLU A 488 -11.86 -17.42 0.23
CA GLU A 488 -10.96 -18.11 -0.69
C GLU A 488 -10.32 -17.12 -1.66
N TYR A 489 -9.10 -17.41 -2.07
CA TYR A 489 -8.36 -16.59 -3.03
C TYR A 489 -7.38 -17.41 -3.86
N MET A 490 -6.90 -16.85 -4.96
CA MET A 490 -5.94 -17.50 -5.86
C MET A 490 -4.53 -16.93 -5.63
N LEU A 491 -3.52 -17.78 -5.59
CA LEU A 491 -2.12 -17.38 -5.81
C LEU A 491 -1.79 -17.55 -7.30
N GLY A 492 -1.54 -16.44 -7.97
CA GLY A 492 -1.42 -16.44 -9.42
C GLY A 492 -2.69 -16.93 -10.09
N ASN A 493 -2.53 -17.77 -11.13
CA ASN A 493 -3.65 -18.32 -11.90
C ASN A 493 -4.00 -19.76 -11.53
N ASP A 494 -3.14 -20.43 -10.76
CA ASP A 494 -3.14 -21.90 -10.73
C ASP A 494 -3.41 -22.49 -9.34
N ILE A 495 -3.24 -21.72 -8.25
CA ILE A 495 -3.34 -22.23 -6.89
C ILE A 495 -4.50 -21.58 -6.16
N LEU A 496 -5.53 -22.36 -5.84
CA LEU A 496 -6.63 -21.95 -4.95
C LEU A 496 -6.21 -22.17 -3.50
N ILE A 497 -6.42 -21.14 -2.68
CA ILE A 497 -6.16 -21.15 -1.24
C ILE A 497 -7.48 -20.92 -0.52
N ALA A 498 -7.84 -21.85 0.36
CA ALA A 498 -9.07 -21.83 1.17
C ALA A 498 -8.71 -21.97 2.65
N PRO A 499 -8.38 -20.86 3.36
CA PRO A 499 -8.02 -20.90 4.76
C PRO A 499 -9.16 -21.36 5.66
N ILE A 500 -8.87 -22.14 6.69
CA ILE A 500 -9.87 -22.58 7.67
C ILE A 500 -9.96 -21.56 8.80
N ALA A 501 -10.93 -20.66 8.71
CA ALA A 501 -11.17 -19.60 9.70
C ALA A 501 -12.46 -19.75 10.51
N GLY A 502 -13.20 -20.83 10.36
CA GLY A 502 -14.48 -21.01 11.05
C GLY A 502 -14.65 -22.36 11.72
N ASN A 503 -15.66 -22.45 12.62
CA ASN A 503 -16.06 -23.72 13.23
C ASN A 503 -16.96 -24.59 12.30
N LYS A 504 -17.21 -24.17 11.09
CA LYS A 504 -18.01 -24.94 10.14
C LYS A 504 -17.16 -26.07 9.57
N ARG A 505 -17.36 -27.25 10.11
CA ARG A 505 -17.10 -28.50 9.41
C ARG A 505 -18.25 -28.67 8.42
N GLU A 506 -18.06 -28.27 7.18
CA GLU A 506 -18.88 -28.72 6.05
C GLU A 506 -18.02 -29.55 5.13
#